data_ad09745ad299c01f6d8dd2c08f7e7c76
#
_entry.id   ad09745ad299c01f6d8dd2c08f7e7c76
#
_cell.length_a   1.000
_cell.length_b   1.000
_cell.length_c   1.000
_cell.angle_alpha   90.00
_cell.angle_beta   90.00
_cell.angle_gamma   90.00
#
_symmetry.space_group_name_H-M   'P 1'
#
loop_
_entity.id
_entity.type
_entity.pdbx_description
1 polymer ?
#
loop_
_entity_poly.entity_id
_entity_poly.type
_entity_poly.pdbx_seq_one_letter_code
_entity_poly.pdbx_strand_id
1 'polypeptide(L)'
;LPYPASLGGADQPYETYLQVVEELAGAWLTIGLGVSVHVLSCFPLVTAGTAEQQERWLPGMLSGELLGAYCLSEPGSGSDAAATRTRATADGSTFILKGVKAWISHAGQADFYSVFARTSGEPEGRERSRGISCFHVPAQTPGVKAASPEHKMGMRGSVTAQMLFEDAQVPAEQLIGDEGRGFAIALAALDAGRLGIAACATGVAQAALDAAVAYATERKQFGRPIMEFQGLAFMLADMATSVSAARALYLAAARRKDAGLPYAQQAAMAKLFASDTAMKVTTDAVQVLGGYGYVEDYGVERLMREAKVLQIVEGTNQIQRVVISRSLSAVSARGGDPPEPPARSARGGDPPEPPAR
;
A
#
# COMPACT_ATOMS: atom_id res chain seq x y z
N LEU A 1 -10.26 5.83 8.71
CA LEU A 1 -11.04 6.66 7.78
C LEU A 1 -11.94 5.85 6.85
N PRO A 2 -11.45 4.87 6.04
CA PRO A 2 -12.20 4.29 4.94
C PRO A 2 -13.13 3.13 5.33
N TYR A 3 -13.27 2.84 6.61
CA TYR A 3 -14.11 1.75 7.11
C TYR A 3 -15.46 2.26 7.62
N PRO A 4 -16.51 1.42 7.58
CA PRO A 4 -17.88 1.82 7.97
C PRO A 4 -17.99 2.37 9.40
N ALA A 5 -18.82 3.40 9.57
CA ALA A 5 -19.08 3.98 10.88
C ALA A 5 -19.74 2.97 11.83
N SER A 6 -20.56 2.05 11.31
CA SER A 6 -21.17 0.96 12.07
C SER A 6 -20.15 -0.01 12.71
N LEU A 7 -18.91 -0.02 12.22
CA LEU A 7 -17.81 -0.83 12.74
C LEU A 7 -16.80 0.00 13.55
N GLY A 8 -17.08 1.28 13.82
CA GLY A 8 -16.16 2.21 14.48
C GLY A 8 -15.27 3.01 13.55
N GLY A 9 -15.46 2.91 12.25
CA GLY A 9 -14.76 3.71 11.24
C GLY A 9 -15.35 5.10 11.07
N ALA A 10 -14.88 5.85 10.06
CA ALA A 10 -15.38 7.21 9.78
C ALA A 10 -16.18 7.30 8.47
N ASP A 11 -16.44 6.17 7.82
CA ASP A 11 -17.25 6.04 6.59
C ASP A 11 -16.85 7.01 5.46
N GLN A 12 -15.56 7.36 5.40
CA GLN A 12 -15.05 8.24 4.36
C GLN A 12 -14.73 7.45 3.08
N PRO A 13 -14.91 8.06 1.90
CA PRO A 13 -14.46 7.46 0.65
C PRO A 13 -12.99 7.03 0.71
N TYR A 14 -12.67 5.94 0.06
CA TYR A 14 -11.28 5.47 0.00
C TYR A 14 -10.36 6.50 -0.65
N GLU A 15 -10.89 7.26 -1.62
CA GLU A 15 -10.23 8.41 -2.23
C GLU A 15 -9.78 9.45 -1.18
N THR A 16 -10.65 9.81 -0.23
CA THR A 16 -10.32 10.76 0.84
C THR A 16 -9.22 10.22 1.76
N TYR A 17 -9.31 8.95 2.15
CA TYR A 17 -8.28 8.29 2.95
C TYR A 17 -6.92 8.35 2.27
N LEU A 18 -6.85 8.07 0.96
CA LEU A 18 -5.59 8.07 0.22
C LEU A 18 -4.98 9.46 0.11
N GLN A 19 -5.79 10.51 -0.02
CA GLN A 19 -5.29 11.89 -0.01
C GLN A 19 -4.67 12.24 1.35
N VAL A 20 -5.29 11.82 2.46
CA VAL A 20 -4.69 11.98 3.80
C VAL A 20 -3.36 11.23 3.90
N VAL A 21 -3.28 10.00 3.38
CA VAL A 21 -2.03 9.21 3.35
C VAL A 21 -0.96 9.89 2.50
N GLU A 22 -1.33 10.49 1.36
CA GLU A 22 -0.40 11.25 0.51
C GLU A 22 0.21 12.43 1.27
N GLU A 23 -0.61 13.25 1.92
CA GLU A 23 -0.15 14.40 2.71
C GLU A 23 0.77 13.98 3.87
N LEU A 24 0.37 12.95 4.62
CA LEU A 24 1.20 12.42 5.71
C LEU A 24 2.55 11.89 5.20
N ALA A 25 2.56 11.18 4.06
CA ALA A 25 3.78 10.63 3.48
C ALA A 25 4.69 11.71 2.90
N GLY A 26 4.12 12.80 2.37
CA GLY A 26 4.86 13.98 1.92
C GLY A 26 5.59 14.66 3.08
N ALA A 27 4.93 14.78 4.23
CA ALA A 27 5.56 15.29 5.45
C ALA A 27 6.60 14.30 6.01
N TRP A 28 6.24 13.04 6.13
CA TRP A 28 7.15 11.97 6.55
C TRP A 28 6.62 10.59 6.14
N LEU A 29 7.34 9.91 5.24
CA LEU A 29 6.93 8.59 4.73
C LEU A 29 6.67 7.57 5.83
N THR A 30 7.47 7.57 6.90
CA THR A 30 7.30 6.68 8.06
C THR A 30 5.87 6.75 8.62
N ILE A 31 5.29 7.93 8.74
CA ILE A 31 3.94 8.11 9.28
C ILE A 31 2.89 7.69 8.25
N GLY A 32 2.98 8.16 7.00
CA GLY A 32 2.02 7.81 5.95
C GLY A 32 1.95 6.30 5.71
N LEU A 33 3.12 5.64 5.61
CA LEU A 33 3.17 4.18 5.47
C LEU A 33 2.70 3.45 6.73
N GLY A 34 3.01 3.96 7.92
CA GLY A 34 2.53 3.39 9.19
C GLY A 34 1.01 3.33 9.25
N VAL A 35 0.35 4.44 8.89
CA VAL A 35 -1.12 4.51 8.79
C VAL A 35 -1.64 3.52 7.74
N SER A 36 -0.99 3.45 6.57
CA SER A 36 -1.39 2.51 5.51
C SER A 36 -1.29 1.05 5.95
N VAL A 37 -0.20 0.66 6.62
CA VAL A 37 -0.02 -0.70 7.16
C VAL A 37 -1.03 -1.03 8.25
N HIS A 38 -1.35 -0.06 9.13
CA HIS A 38 -2.39 -0.26 10.14
C HIS A 38 -3.76 -0.53 9.48
N VAL A 39 -4.17 0.30 8.51
CA VAL A 39 -5.42 0.10 7.76
C VAL A 39 -5.42 -1.25 7.02
N LEU A 40 -4.29 -1.64 6.42
CA LEU A 40 -4.12 -2.96 5.80
C LEU A 40 -4.31 -4.10 6.81
N SER A 41 -3.82 -3.96 8.04
CA SER A 41 -3.95 -4.99 9.09
C SER A 41 -5.37 -5.12 9.63
N CYS A 42 -6.20 -4.09 9.54
CA CYS A 42 -7.62 -4.14 9.88
C CYS A 42 -8.47 -4.84 8.79
N PHE A 43 -8.02 -4.82 7.54
CA PHE A 43 -8.78 -5.29 6.37
C PHE A 43 -9.33 -6.72 6.50
N PRO A 44 -8.56 -7.73 6.94
CA PRO A 44 -9.06 -9.10 7.08
C PRO A 44 -10.29 -9.18 7.97
N LEU A 45 -10.26 -8.54 9.12
CA LEU A 45 -11.36 -8.58 10.10
C LEU A 45 -12.59 -7.81 9.60
N VAL A 46 -12.40 -6.66 8.96
CA VAL A 46 -13.50 -5.88 8.37
C VAL A 46 -14.22 -6.66 7.28
N THR A 47 -13.49 -7.43 6.45
CA THR A 47 -14.06 -8.06 5.25
C THR A 47 -14.49 -9.51 5.43
N ALA A 48 -13.91 -10.22 6.40
CA ALA A 48 -14.11 -11.65 6.58
C ALA A 48 -14.37 -12.07 8.04
N GLY A 49 -14.35 -11.13 9.00
CA GLY A 49 -14.69 -11.42 10.39
C GLY A 49 -16.17 -11.69 10.58
N THR A 50 -16.52 -12.50 11.58
CA THR A 50 -17.90 -12.67 12.03
C THR A 50 -18.39 -11.39 12.71
N ALA A 51 -19.72 -11.24 12.89
CA ALA A 51 -20.29 -10.08 13.58
C ALA A 51 -19.73 -9.94 15.01
N GLU A 52 -19.59 -11.05 15.74
CA GLU A 52 -19.03 -11.06 17.09
C GLU A 52 -17.56 -10.63 17.11
N GLN A 53 -16.77 -11.09 16.13
CA GLN A 53 -15.36 -10.70 16.00
C GLN A 53 -15.23 -9.21 15.67
N GLN A 54 -16.07 -8.72 14.77
CA GLN A 54 -16.10 -7.31 14.37
C GLN A 54 -16.50 -6.41 15.54
N GLU A 55 -17.57 -6.73 16.25
CA GLU A 55 -18.05 -5.98 17.41
C GLU A 55 -17.00 -5.94 18.54
N ARG A 56 -16.31 -7.06 18.76
CA ARG A 56 -15.32 -7.19 19.84
C ARG A 56 -14.03 -6.43 19.58
N TRP A 57 -13.49 -6.46 18.36
CA TRP A 57 -12.12 -6.00 18.10
C TRP A 57 -12.02 -4.74 17.25
N LEU A 58 -12.93 -4.53 16.28
CA LEU A 58 -12.81 -3.38 15.37
C LEU A 58 -12.88 -2.02 16.05
N PRO A 59 -13.71 -1.78 17.08
CA PRO A 59 -13.76 -0.45 17.69
C PRO A 59 -12.39 0.05 18.16
N GLY A 60 -11.63 -0.76 18.91
CA GLY A 60 -10.29 -0.40 19.36
C GLY A 60 -9.26 -0.29 18.23
N MET A 61 -9.40 -1.13 17.18
CA MET A 61 -8.53 -1.09 16.01
C MET A 61 -8.79 0.16 15.15
N LEU A 62 -10.06 0.54 14.93
CA LEU A 62 -10.41 1.64 14.01
C LEU A 62 -10.38 3.01 14.69
N SER A 63 -10.46 3.08 16.02
CA SER A 63 -10.25 4.32 16.79
C SER A 63 -8.77 4.76 16.82
N GLY A 64 -7.84 3.83 16.61
CA GLY A 64 -6.40 4.05 16.74
C GLY A 64 -5.87 3.82 18.16
N GLU A 65 -6.67 3.27 19.06
CA GLU A 65 -6.22 2.81 20.39
C GLU A 65 -5.29 1.60 20.27
N LEU A 66 -5.54 0.73 19.28
CA LEU A 66 -4.75 -0.47 19.02
C LEU A 66 -4.02 -0.33 17.67
N LEU A 67 -2.70 -0.43 17.69
CA LEU A 67 -1.88 -0.45 16.49
C LEU A 67 -1.80 -1.86 15.90
N GLY A 68 -2.00 -1.98 14.60
CA GLY A 68 -1.93 -3.26 13.90
C GLY A 68 -0.68 -3.47 13.06
N ALA A 69 -0.33 -4.75 12.86
CA ALA A 69 0.70 -5.18 11.92
C ALA A 69 0.22 -6.34 11.04
N TYR A 70 0.76 -6.41 9.82
CA TYR A 70 0.37 -7.37 8.80
C TYR A 70 1.46 -8.42 8.56
N CYS A 71 1.22 -9.65 9.02
CA CYS A 71 2.19 -10.74 9.07
C CYS A 71 1.98 -11.77 7.95
N LEU A 72 2.32 -11.40 6.69
CA LEU A 72 2.22 -12.30 5.54
C LEU A 72 3.58 -12.88 5.16
N SER A 73 4.57 -12.03 4.85
CA SER A 73 5.87 -12.42 4.30
C SER A 73 6.70 -13.27 5.28
N GLU A 74 7.56 -14.12 4.74
CA GLU A 74 8.52 -14.94 5.49
C GLU A 74 9.91 -14.82 4.88
N PRO A 75 10.98 -15.24 5.54
CA PRO A 75 12.33 -15.23 4.96
C PRO A 75 12.43 -15.94 3.61
N GLY A 76 11.66 -17.01 3.40
CA GLY A 76 11.59 -17.78 2.15
C GLY A 76 10.37 -17.50 1.28
N SER A 77 9.49 -16.56 1.65
CA SER A 77 8.20 -16.32 1.00
C SER A 77 7.86 -14.83 0.99
N GLY A 78 8.33 -14.13 -0.03
CA GLY A 78 7.99 -12.73 -0.31
C GLY A 78 7.09 -12.62 -1.53
N SER A 79 7.67 -12.46 -2.73
CA SER A 79 6.90 -12.40 -3.99
C SER A 79 6.09 -13.67 -4.27
N ASP A 80 6.58 -14.83 -3.83
CA ASP A 80 5.83 -16.09 -3.81
C ASP A 80 5.15 -16.28 -2.44
N ALA A 81 4.13 -15.46 -2.16
CA ALA A 81 3.41 -15.49 -0.89
C ALA A 81 2.70 -16.82 -0.61
N ALA A 82 2.39 -17.60 -1.63
CA ALA A 82 1.80 -18.95 -1.48
C ALA A 82 2.81 -19.98 -0.92
N ALA A 83 4.11 -19.67 -0.90
CA ALA A 83 5.15 -20.54 -0.33
C ALA A 83 5.28 -20.40 1.21
N THR A 84 4.30 -19.77 1.88
CA THR A 84 4.23 -19.64 3.34
C THR A 84 4.42 -21.00 4.03
N ARG A 85 5.32 -21.05 5.03
CA ARG A 85 5.68 -22.24 5.84
C ARG A 85 5.27 -22.13 7.30
N THR A 86 4.98 -20.94 7.81
CA THR A 86 4.40 -20.79 9.15
C THR A 86 3.15 -21.63 9.24
N ARG A 87 3.08 -22.53 10.25
CA ARG A 87 2.00 -23.48 10.44
C ARG A 87 1.09 -23.03 11.59
N ALA A 88 -0.18 -23.38 11.46
CA ALA A 88 -1.16 -23.32 12.53
C ALA A 88 -1.81 -24.71 12.62
N THR A 89 -1.45 -25.45 13.65
CA THR A 89 -1.95 -26.82 13.89
C THR A 89 -3.12 -26.77 14.87
N ALA A 90 -4.26 -27.34 14.50
CA ALA A 90 -5.41 -27.41 15.41
C ALA A 90 -5.09 -28.30 16.61
N ASP A 91 -5.44 -27.84 17.82
CA ASP A 91 -5.34 -28.56 19.09
C ASP A 91 -6.58 -28.23 19.95
N GLY A 92 -7.57 -29.05 19.88
CA GLY A 92 -8.87 -28.82 20.53
C GLY A 92 -9.54 -27.54 20.06
N SER A 93 -9.72 -26.58 20.98
CA SER A 93 -10.32 -25.26 20.71
C SER A 93 -9.27 -24.16 20.39
N THR A 94 -8.02 -24.54 20.13
CA THR A 94 -6.92 -23.63 19.83
C THR A 94 -6.19 -24.03 18.56
N PHE A 95 -5.41 -23.09 18.00
CA PHE A 95 -4.38 -23.34 17.00
C PHE A 95 -3.02 -23.07 17.59
N ILE A 96 -2.07 -23.95 17.37
CA ILE A 96 -0.67 -23.78 17.76
C ILE A 96 0.07 -23.19 16.53
N LEU A 97 0.46 -21.92 16.63
CA LEU A 97 1.20 -21.24 15.57
C LEU A 97 2.70 -21.42 15.77
N LYS A 98 3.38 -21.87 14.70
CA LYS A 98 4.83 -22.06 14.68
C LYS A 98 5.44 -21.60 13.37
N GLY A 99 6.42 -20.68 13.44
CA GLY A 99 7.12 -20.16 12.27
C GLY A 99 7.69 -18.78 12.46
N VAL A 100 8.13 -18.17 11.34
CA VAL A 100 8.77 -16.86 11.33
C VAL A 100 8.19 -16.01 10.22
N LYS A 101 7.72 -14.82 10.56
CA LYS A 101 7.34 -13.80 9.60
C LYS A 101 8.45 -12.75 9.48
N ALA A 102 8.66 -12.21 8.28
CA ALA A 102 9.76 -11.29 7.99
C ALA A 102 9.24 -9.98 7.39
N TRP A 103 10.02 -8.92 7.60
CA TRP A 103 9.75 -7.58 7.08
C TRP A 103 8.47 -6.98 7.65
N ILE A 104 8.15 -7.29 8.90
CA ILE A 104 6.91 -6.85 9.53
C ILE A 104 7.09 -5.43 10.08
N SER A 105 6.38 -4.48 9.49
CA SER A 105 6.25 -3.12 10.03
C SER A 105 5.46 -3.17 11.33
N HIS A 106 5.82 -2.31 12.28
CA HIS A 106 5.29 -2.27 13.65
C HIS A 106 5.59 -3.53 14.49
N ALA A 107 6.50 -4.41 14.05
CA ALA A 107 6.90 -5.59 14.82
C ALA A 107 7.35 -5.20 16.23
N GLY A 108 6.77 -5.82 17.25
CA GLY A 108 7.06 -5.54 18.66
C GLY A 108 6.52 -4.19 19.19
N GLN A 109 5.87 -3.40 18.34
CA GLN A 109 5.19 -2.15 18.70
C GLN A 109 3.67 -2.27 18.53
N ALA A 110 3.22 -3.20 17.69
CA ALA A 110 1.80 -3.43 17.45
C ALA A 110 1.13 -4.10 18.65
N ASP A 111 -0.15 -3.81 18.83
CA ASP A 111 -1.03 -4.43 19.83
C ASP A 111 -1.67 -5.72 19.29
N PHE A 112 -1.80 -5.83 17.96
CA PHE A 112 -2.30 -7.03 17.29
C PHE A 112 -1.61 -7.27 15.95
N TYR A 113 -1.63 -8.54 15.55
CA TYR A 113 -1.07 -9.01 14.27
C TYR A 113 -2.16 -9.73 13.46
N SER A 114 -2.33 -9.35 12.20
CA SER A 114 -3.06 -10.16 11.21
C SER A 114 -2.10 -11.18 10.61
N VAL A 115 -2.17 -12.43 11.06
CA VAL A 115 -1.19 -13.49 10.77
C VAL A 115 -1.74 -14.47 9.76
N PHE A 116 -0.99 -14.74 8.70
CA PHE A 116 -1.31 -15.76 7.71
C PHE A 116 -0.44 -17.00 7.94
N ALA A 117 -1.08 -18.12 8.20
CA ALA A 117 -0.41 -19.39 8.51
C ALA A 117 -1.10 -20.56 7.82
N ARG A 118 -0.35 -21.61 7.58
CA ARG A 118 -0.84 -22.82 6.92
C ARG A 118 -1.52 -23.74 7.92
N THR A 119 -2.80 -24.03 7.70
CA THR A 119 -3.62 -24.94 8.51
C THR A 119 -3.75 -26.34 7.89
N SER A 120 -3.50 -26.50 6.58
CA SER A 120 -3.47 -27.80 5.93
C SER A 120 -2.04 -28.24 5.62
N GLY A 121 -1.89 -29.53 5.22
CA GLY A 121 -0.63 -30.05 4.66
C GLY A 121 -0.14 -29.21 3.47
N GLU A 122 1.11 -29.43 3.04
CA GLU A 122 1.66 -28.71 1.88
C GLU A 122 1.01 -29.23 0.59
N PRO A 123 0.11 -28.47 -0.03
CA PRO A 123 -0.43 -28.84 -1.33
C PRO A 123 0.61 -28.57 -2.41
N GLU A 124 0.70 -29.45 -3.38
CA GLU A 124 1.61 -29.31 -4.51
C GLU A 124 0.99 -28.49 -5.67
N GLY A 125 1.83 -27.94 -6.52
CA GLY A 125 1.44 -27.32 -7.76
C GLY A 125 0.55 -26.06 -7.60
N ARG A 126 -0.56 -26.00 -8.35
CA ARG A 126 -1.47 -24.84 -8.38
C ARG A 126 -2.31 -24.65 -7.12
N GLU A 127 -2.37 -25.64 -6.25
CA GLU A 127 -3.17 -25.60 -5.02
C GLU A 127 -2.40 -25.03 -3.81
N ARG A 128 -1.13 -24.65 -3.98
CA ARG A 128 -0.28 -24.10 -2.90
C ARG A 128 -0.90 -22.91 -2.16
N SER A 129 -1.79 -22.16 -2.78
CA SER A 129 -2.52 -21.06 -2.16
C SER A 129 -3.67 -21.50 -1.25
N ARG A 130 -4.12 -22.74 -1.37
CA ARG A 130 -5.15 -23.32 -0.48
C ARG A 130 -4.52 -23.74 0.85
N GLY A 131 -5.33 -23.77 1.90
CA GLY A 131 -4.89 -24.19 3.23
C GLY A 131 -4.04 -23.16 3.98
N ILE A 132 -4.02 -21.92 3.53
CA ILE A 132 -3.52 -20.78 4.29
C ILE A 132 -4.72 -20.09 4.93
N SER A 133 -4.67 -19.88 6.25
CA SER A 133 -5.71 -19.24 7.05
C SER A 133 -5.23 -17.89 7.59
N CYS A 134 -6.15 -17.04 7.99
CA CYS A 134 -5.86 -15.73 8.59
C CYS A 134 -6.28 -15.74 10.06
N PHE A 135 -5.45 -15.19 10.95
CA PHE A 135 -5.67 -15.13 12.38
C PHE A 135 -5.50 -13.70 12.89
N HIS A 136 -6.38 -13.28 13.79
CA HIS A 136 -6.17 -12.13 14.66
C HIS A 136 -5.37 -12.56 15.88
N VAL A 137 -4.15 -12.07 16.05
CA VAL A 137 -3.26 -12.51 17.15
C VAL A 137 -2.88 -11.29 18.00
N PRO A 138 -3.38 -11.17 19.24
CA PRO A 138 -2.93 -10.14 20.17
C PRO A 138 -1.44 -10.24 20.45
N ALA A 139 -0.78 -9.08 20.60
CA ALA A 139 0.68 -9.04 20.80
C ALA A 139 1.15 -9.77 22.08
N GLN A 140 0.29 -9.83 23.11
CA GLN A 140 0.58 -10.46 24.38
C GLN A 140 0.39 -12.00 24.36
N THR A 141 0.01 -12.57 23.22
CA THR A 141 -0.15 -14.02 23.08
C THR A 141 1.17 -14.72 23.43
N PRO A 142 1.18 -15.66 24.40
CA PRO A 142 2.39 -16.40 24.75
C PRO A 142 2.99 -17.10 23.53
N GLY A 143 4.31 -17.01 23.36
CA GLY A 143 5.01 -17.55 22.21
C GLY A 143 5.11 -16.60 21.01
N VAL A 144 4.53 -15.38 21.08
CA VAL A 144 4.71 -14.33 20.07
C VAL A 144 5.85 -13.40 20.52
N LYS A 145 6.85 -13.22 19.65
CA LYS A 145 8.01 -12.37 19.93
C LYS A 145 8.47 -11.62 18.68
N ALA A 146 8.92 -10.38 18.83
CA ALA A 146 9.66 -9.68 17.81
C ALA A 146 11.16 -9.92 17.94
N ALA A 147 11.84 -10.12 16.82
CA ALA A 147 13.31 -10.11 16.78
C ALA A 147 13.85 -8.67 16.84
N SER A 148 15.18 -8.52 16.83
CA SER A 148 15.81 -7.20 16.74
C SER A 148 15.39 -6.47 15.46
N PRO A 149 15.16 -5.14 15.54
CA PRO A 149 14.83 -4.35 14.37
C PRO A 149 15.90 -4.39 13.26
N GLU A 150 15.45 -4.38 12.03
CA GLU A 150 16.33 -4.34 10.86
C GLU A 150 17.00 -2.96 10.70
N HIS A 151 18.29 -2.94 10.37
CA HIS A 151 19.03 -1.73 9.99
C HIS A 151 18.76 -1.40 8.52
N LYS A 152 17.95 -0.37 8.28
CA LYS A 152 17.41 -0.07 6.95
C LYS A 152 18.10 1.12 6.28
N MET A 153 18.08 1.13 4.96
CA MET A 153 18.53 2.24 4.10
C MET A 153 17.76 3.53 4.39
N GLY A 154 16.44 3.46 4.48
CA GLY A 154 15.51 4.55 4.76
C GLY A 154 14.42 4.12 5.74
N MET A 155 13.47 5.03 6.04
CA MET A 155 12.39 4.79 7.00
C MET A 155 12.90 4.26 8.35
N ARG A 156 13.96 4.83 8.87
CA ARG A 156 14.61 4.36 10.11
C ARG A 156 13.72 4.52 11.34
N GLY A 157 12.79 5.48 11.30
CA GLY A 157 11.79 5.67 12.35
C GLY A 157 10.64 4.64 12.36
N SER A 158 10.47 3.83 11.29
CA SER A 158 9.50 2.74 11.25
C SER A 158 10.17 1.45 11.72
N VAL A 159 9.76 0.89 12.84
CA VAL A 159 10.25 -0.42 13.29
C VAL A 159 9.83 -1.49 12.30
N THR A 160 10.79 -2.26 11.83
CA THR A 160 10.58 -3.41 10.94
C THR A 160 11.44 -4.56 11.47
N ALA A 161 10.83 -5.72 11.76
CA ALA A 161 11.57 -6.86 12.27
C ALA A 161 10.92 -8.18 11.83
N GLN A 162 11.55 -9.29 12.18
CA GLN A 162 10.93 -10.60 12.12
C GLN A 162 10.00 -10.79 13.32
N MET A 163 8.88 -11.49 13.09
CA MET A 163 7.99 -11.97 14.15
C MET A 163 8.13 -13.49 14.28
N LEU A 164 8.44 -13.93 15.49
CA LEU A 164 8.63 -15.32 15.85
C LEU A 164 7.36 -15.85 16.52
N PHE A 165 6.88 -16.98 16.05
CA PHE A 165 5.77 -17.74 16.63
C PHE A 165 6.34 -19.06 17.16
N GLU A 166 6.53 -19.14 18.46
CA GLU A 166 7.14 -20.28 19.17
C GLU A 166 6.05 -21.04 19.93
N ASP A 167 5.36 -21.92 19.21
CA ASP A 167 4.19 -22.66 19.69
C ASP A 167 3.12 -21.74 20.32
N ALA A 168 2.87 -20.60 19.67
CA ALA A 168 1.91 -19.59 20.12
C ALA A 168 0.49 -20.14 20.08
N GLN A 169 -0.21 -20.13 21.23
CA GLN A 169 -1.56 -20.63 21.39
C GLN A 169 -2.58 -19.57 21.03
N VAL A 170 -3.30 -19.78 19.92
CA VAL A 170 -4.31 -18.86 19.40
C VAL A 170 -5.68 -19.53 19.46
N PRO A 171 -6.65 -19.04 20.24
CA PRO A 171 -8.00 -19.56 20.30
C PRO A 171 -8.64 -19.67 18.92
N ALA A 172 -9.42 -20.73 18.67
CA ALA A 172 -10.09 -20.93 17.38
C ALA A 172 -11.03 -19.79 16.99
N GLU A 173 -11.59 -19.07 17.97
CA GLU A 173 -12.41 -17.88 17.77
C GLU A 173 -11.64 -16.71 17.11
N GLN A 174 -10.30 -16.76 17.07
CA GLN A 174 -9.43 -15.75 16.44
C GLN A 174 -9.10 -16.09 14.98
N LEU A 175 -9.61 -17.21 14.45
CA LEU A 175 -9.57 -17.51 13.02
C LEU A 175 -10.50 -16.52 12.28
N ILE A 176 -9.97 -15.80 11.30
CA ILE A 176 -10.73 -14.82 10.50
C ILE A 176 -11.16 -15.48 9.18
N GLY A 177 -12.46 -15.50 8.94
CA GLY A 177 -13.05 -16.16 7.78
C GLY A 177 -12.92 -17.69 7.86
N ASP A 178 -13.15 -18.36 6.73
CA ASP A 178 -13.07 -19.83 6.65
C ASP A 178 -11.63 -20.33 6.69
N GLU A 179 -11.41 -21.48 7.32
CA GLU A 179 -10.13 -22.17 7.31
C GLU A 179 -9.67 -22.47 5.88
N GLY A 180 -8.41 -22.22 5.59
CA GLY A 180 -7.82 -22.43 4.27
C GLY A 180 -8.12 -21.34 3.23
N ARG A 181 -8.88 -20.28 3.59
CA ARG A 181 -9.27 -19.17 2.70
C ARG A 181 -8.47 -17.89 2.93
N GLY A 182 -7.55 -17.88 3.88
CA GLY A 182 -6.74 -16.70 4.25
C GLY A 182 -5.94 -16.12 3.10
N PHE A 183 -5.46 -16.92 2.14
CA PHE A 183 -4.71 -16.42 1.00
C PHE A 183 -5.55 -15.49 0.10
N ALA A 184 -6.83 -15.80 -0.10
CA ALA A 184 -7.75 -14.93 -0.85
C ALA A 184 -7.96 -13.60 -0.10
N ILE A 185 -8.10 -13.64 1.22
CA ILE A 185 -8.18 -12.45 2.08
C ILE A 185 -6.89 -11.63 1.95
N ALA A 186 -5.72 -12.29 1.99
CA ALA A 186 -4.42 -11.61 1.84
C ALA A 186 -4.30 -10.87 0.51
N LEU A 187 -4.70 -11.48 -0.60
CA LEU A 187 -4.62 -10.85 -1.92
C LEU A 187 -5.58 -9.66 -2.04
N ALA A 188 -6.81 -9.78 -1.52
CA ALA A 188 -7.78 -8.70 -1.50
C ALA A 188 -7.28 -7.50 -0.66
N ALA A 189 -6.67 -7.78 0.50
CA ALA A 189 -6.04 -6.75 1.33
C ALA A 189 -4.90 -6.04 0.58
N LEU A 190 -4.03 -6.78 -0.11
CA LEU A 190 -2.93 -6.22 -0.90
C LEU A 190 -3.43 -5.38 -2.08
N ASP A 191 -4.56 -5.72 -2.72
CA ASP A 191 -5.13 -4.87 -3.78
C ASP A 191 -5.52 -3.48 -3.25
N ALA A 192 -6.07 -3.42 -2.03
CA ALA A 192 -6.36 -2.15 -1.36
C ALA A 192 -5.07 -1.44 -0.89
N GLY A 193 -4.13 -2.17 -0.30
CA GLY A 193 -2.87 -1.64 0.20
C GLY A 193 -1.99 -1.03 -0.88
N ARG A 194 -1.98 -1.60 -2.11
CA ARG A 194 -1.26 -1.02 -3.27
C ARG A 194 -1.64 0.43 -3.55
N LEU A 195 -2.90 0.80 -3.31
CA LEU A 195 -3.34 2.20 -3.43
C LEU A 195 -2.72 3.07 -2.33
N GLY A 196 -2.60 2.56 -1.10
CA GLY A 196 -1.89 3.23 -0.01
C GLY A 196 -0.41 3.48 -0.34
N ILE A 197 0.28 2.47 -0.93
CA ILE A 197 1.65 2.64 -1.40
C ILE A 197 1.74 3.67 -2.54
N ALA A 198 0.78 3.68 -3.47
CA ALA A 198 0.76 4.66 -4.56
C ALA A 198 0.58 6.09 -4.03
N ALA A 199 -0.30 6.29 -3.05
CA ALA A 199 -0.50 7.57 -2.37
C ALA A 199 0.77 8.00 -1.62
N CYS A 200 1.38 7.12 -0.82
CA CYS A 200 2.67 7.39 -0.15
C CYS A 200 3.76 7.81 -1.15
N ALA A 201 3.88 7.08 -2.26
CA ALA A 201 4.86 7.37 -3.29
C ALA A 201 4.65 8.74 -3.95
N THR A 202 3.39 9.09 -4.20
CA THR A 202 3.02 10.39 -4.76
C THR A 202 3.35 11.53 -3.79
N GLY A 203 3.06 11.35 -2.49
CA GLY A 203 3.39 12.34 -1.45
C GLY A 203 4.90 12.58 -1.33
N VAL A 204 5.70 11.51 -1.30
CA VAL A 204 7.17 11.62 -1.27
C VAL A 204 7.71 12.32 -2.53
N ALA A 205 7.16 11.99 -3.70
CA ALA A 205 7.55 12.63 -4.95
C ALA A 205 7.16 14.12 -4.98
N GLN A 206 5.99 14.47 -4.47
CA GLN A 206 5.54 15.86 -4.34
C GLN A 206 6.48 16.66 -3.42
N ALA A 207 6.80 16.14 -2.24
CA ALA A 207 7.71 16.80 -1.31
C ALA A 207 9.10 17.04 -1.91
N ALA A 208 9.61 16.07 -2.67
CA ALA A 208 10.89 16.21 -3.37
C ALA A 208 10.84 17.27 -4.49
N LEU A 209 9.74 17.29 -5.24
CA LEU A 209 9.50 18.33 -6.27
C LEU A 209 9.44 19.73 -5.64
N ASP A 210 8.67 19.90 -4.56
CA ASP A 210 8.50 21.20 -3.90
C ASP A 210 9.84 21.73 -3.36
N ALA A 211 10.64 20.87 -2.73
CA ALA A 211 11.98 21.20 -2.27
C ALA A 211 12.92 21.61 -3.44
N ALA A 212 12.85 20.88 -4.56
CA ALA A 212 13.66 21.17 -5.75
C ALA A 212 13.25 22.49 -6.39
N VAL A 213 11.96 22.77 -6.51
CA VAL A 213 11.43 24.05 -7.05
C VAL A 213 11.82 25.22 -6.17
N ALA A 214 11.62 25.12 -4.85
CA ALA A 214 11.99 26.17 -3.91
C ALA A 214 13.48 26.50 -4.01
N TYR A 215 14.35 25.48 -3.96
CA TYR A 215 15.79 25.65 -4.09
C TYR A 215 16.18 26.27 -5.44
N ALA A 216 15.61 25.78 -6.55
CA ALA A 216 15.96 26.26 -7.89
C ALA A 216 15.56 27.73 -8.11
N THR A 217 14.52 28.20 -7.42
CA THR A 217 14.05 29.59 -7.50
C THR A 217 14.98 30.55 -6.76
N GLU A 218 15.57 30.12 -5.64
CA GLU A 218 16.42 30.96 -4.79
C GLU A 218 17.90 30.85 -5.16
N ARG A 219 18.37 29.67 -5.50
CA ARG A 219 19.79 29.42 -5.82
C ARG A 219 20.21 30.10 -7.10
N LYS A 220 21.26 30.92 -7.02
CA LYS A 220 21.82 31.62 -8.18
C LYS A 220 23.16 31.03 -8.59
N GLN A 221 23.34 30.83 -9.89
CA GLN A 221 24.61 30.51 -10.55
C GLN A 221 24.66 31.25 -11.89
N PHE A 222 25.84 31.62 -12.33
CA PHE A 222 26.03 32.41 -13.56
C PHE A 222 25.18 33.69 -13.58
N GLY A 223 24.99 34.33 -12.38
CA GLY A 223 24.32 35.60 -12.21
C GLY A 223 22.79 35.59 -12.15
N ARG A 224 22.13 34.40 -12.21
CA ARG A 224 20.66 34.27 -12.21
C ARG A 224 20.18 33.03 -11.46
N PRO A 225 18.91 32.95 -11.05
CA PRO A 225 18.32 31.74 -10.48
C PRO A 225 18.53 30.52 -11.39
N ILE A 226 18.81 29.35 -10.78
CA ILE A 226 19.04 28.15 -11.58
C ILE A 226 17.76 27.65 -12.28
N MET A 227 16.60 28.02 -11.80
CA MET A 227 15.30 27.79 -12.46
C MET A 227 15.24 28.39 -13.89
N GLU A 228 15.96 29.47 -14.16
CA GLU A 228 15.96 30.11 -15.47
C GLU A 228 16.81 29.39 -16.53
N PHE A 229 17.55 28.35 -16.15
CA PHE A 229 18.25 27.50 -17.10
C PHE A 229 17.29 26.46 -17.70
N GLN A 230 17.08 26.53 -18.99
CA GLN A 230 16.06 25.74 -19.71
C GLN A 230 16.16 24.23 -19.44
N GLY A 231 17.37 23.67 -19.39
CA GLY A 231 17.56 22.25 -19.11
C GLY A 231 17.06 21.85 -17.72
N LEU A 232 17.23 22.71 -16.72
CA LEU A 232 16.75 22.47 -15.36
C LEU A 232 15.24 22.69 -15.27
N ALA A 233 14.73 23.75 -15.91
CA ALA A 233 13.30 24.02 -15.99
C ALA A 233 12.53 22.84 -16.63
N PHE A 234 13.07 22.20 -17.65
CA PHE A 234 12.47 21.02 -18.27
C PHE A 234 12.45 19.82 -17.32
N MET A 235 13.54 19.58 -16.58
CA MET A 235 13.59 18.52 -15.58
C MET A 235 12.48 18.72 -14.53
N LEU A 236 12.31 19.93 -14.01
CA LEU A 236 11.25 20.23 -13.04
C LEU A 236 9.83 20.07 -13.64
N ALA A 237 9.64 20.44 -14.90
CA ALA A 237 8.37 20.23 -15.61
C ALA A 237 8.04 18.75 -15.78
N ASP A 238 9.03 17.90 -16.10
CA ASP A 238 8.88 16.45 -16.20
C ASP A 238 8.57 15.82 -14.84
N MET A 239 9.22 16.30 -13.77
CA MET A 239 8.91 15.88 -12.39
C MET A 239 7.46 16.21 -12.05
N ALA A 240 7.01 17.45 -12.27
CA ALA A 240 5.65 17.89 -11.98
C ALA A 240 4.60 17.09 -12.77
N THR A 241 4.86 16.86 -14.07
CA THR A 241 3.98 16.05 -14.92
C THR A 241 3.84 14.62 -14.40
N SER A 242 4.95 14.00 -14.01
CA SER A 242 4.99 12.63 -13.51
C SER A 242 4.25 12.48 -12.18
N VAL A 243 4.42 13.44 -11.26
CA VAL A 243 3.70 13.47 -9.97
C VAL A 243 2.20 13.62 -10.20
N SER A 244 1.77 14.53 -11.10
CA SER A 244 0.36 14.72 -11.44
C SER A 244 -0.26 13.47 -12.05
N ALA A 245 0.45 12.78 -12.93
CA ALA A 245 0.00 11.52 -13.51
C ALA A 245 -0.12 10.39 -12.47
N ALA A 246 0.83 10.29 -11.53
CA ALA A 246 0.78 9.33 -10.43
C ALA A 246 -0.46 9.54 -9.55
N ARG A 247 -0.74 10.81 -9.19
CA ARG A 247 -1.94 11.18 -8.42
C ARG A 247 -3.23 10.83 -9.16
N ALA A 248 -3.31 11.16 -10.44
CA ALA A 248 -4.49 10.84 -11.26
C ALA A 248 -4.76 9.33 -11.32
N LEU A 249 -3.72 8.49 -11.43
CA LEU A 249 -3.86 7.03 -11.50
C LEU A 249 -4.40 6.43 -10.19
N TYR A 250 -3.86 6.80 -9.03
CA TYR A 250 -4.35 6.22 -7.78
C TYR A 250 -5.76 6.73 -7.42
N LEU A 251 -6.08 7.99 -7.68
CA LEU A 251 -7.42 8.53 -7.47
C LEU A 251 -8.45 7.85 -8.38
N ALA A 252 -8.13 7.63 -9.65
CA ALA A 252 -9.01 6.90 -10.57
C ALA A 252 -9.27 5.46 -10.07
N ALA A 253 -8.25 4.77 -9.54
CA ALA A 253 -8.39 3.44 -9.00
C ALA A 253 -9.20 3.43 -7.67
N ALA A 254 -9.01 4.45 -6.82
CA ALA A 254 -9.78 4.63 -5.59
C ALA A 254 -11.27 4.82 -5.87
N ARG A 255 -11.63 5.69 -6.82
CA ARG A 255 -13.03 5.91 -7.24
C ARG A 255 -13.70 4.65 -7.77
N ARG A 256 -12.94 3.79 -8.47
CA ARG A 256 -13.47 2.47 -8.90
C ARG A 256 -13.78 1.59 -7.69
N LYS A 257 -12.88 1.57 -6.69
CA LYS A 257 -13.09 0.84 -5.44
C LYS A 257 -14.32 1.37 -4.69
N ASP A 258 -14.46 2.68 -4.55
CA ASP A 258 -15.60 3.33 -3.89
C ASP A 258 -16.92 3.04 -4.62
N ALA A 259 -16.89 2.91 -5.95
CA ALA A 259 -18.02 2.50 -6.76
C ALA A 259 -18.29 0.98 -6.77
N GLY A 260 -17.57 0.17 -5.99
CA GLY A 260 -17.71 -1.29 -5.97
C GLY A 260 -17.27 -2.00 -7.26
N LEU A 261 -16.51 -1.32 -8.12
CA LEU A 261 -16.04 -1.86 -9.39
C LEU A 261 -14.71 -2.61 -9.22
N PRO A 262 -14.39 -3.59 -10.07
CA PRO A 262 -13.07 -4.24 -10.08
C PRO A 262 -11.97 -3.20 -10.27
N TYR A 263 -10.95 -3.21 -9.38
CA TYR A 263 -9.88 -2.19 -9.34
C TYR A 263 -8.46 -2.77 -9.22
N ALA A 264 -8.30 -4.08 -9.06
CA ALA A 264 -7.00 -4.72 -8.81
C ALA A 264 -5.95 -4.37 -9.88
N GLN A 265 -6.34 -4.37 -11.16
CA GLN A 265 -5.44 -3.99 -12.27
C GLN A 265 -5.03 -2.51 -12.17
N GLN A 266 -5.98 -1.62 -11.90
CA GLN A 266 -5.73 -0.18 -11.78
C GLN A 266 -4.87 0.12 -10.55
N ALA A 267 -5.08 -0.59 -9.43
CA ALA A 267 -4.26 -0.48 -8.24
C ALA A 267 -2.80 -0.91 -8.52
N ALA A 268 -2.61 -2.02 -9.26
CA ALA A 268 -1.29 -2.45 -9.67
C ALA A 268 -0.59 -1.44 -10.60
N MET A 269 -1.32 -0.85 -11.56
CA MET A 269 -0.81 0.22 -12.44
C MET A 269 -0.44 1.47 -11.65
N ALA A 270 -1.29 1.92 -10.72
CA ALA A 270 -1.05 3.08 -9.89
C ALA A 270 0.19 2.90 -9.01
N LYS A 271 0.30 1.75 -8.32
CA LYS A 271 1.45 1.43 -7.47
C LYS A 271 2.75 1.37 -8.27
N LEU A 272 2.75 0.70 -9.41
CA LEU A 272 3.91 0.59 -10.29
C LEU A 272 4.39 1.97 -10.74
N PHE A 273 3.48 2.76 -11.31
CA PHE A 273 3.82 4.08 -11.86
C PHE A 273 4.25 5.05 -10.75
N ALA A 274 3.49 5.17 -9.67
CA ALA A 274 3.78 6.10 -8.59
C ALA A 274 5.12 5.81 -7.90
N SER A 275 5.44 4.53 -7.63
CA SER A 275 6.70 4.17 -6.96
C SER A 275 7.93 4.32 -7.88
N ASP A 276 7.80 4.06 -9.19
CA ASP A 276 8.86 4.36 -10.17
C ASP A 276 9.05 5.88 -10.33
N THR A 277 7.95 6.65 -10.35
CA THR A 277 7.97 8.11 -10.34
C THR A 277 8.65 8.67 -9.09
N ALA A 278 8.30 8.18 -7.90
CA ALA A 278 8.90 8.63 -6.65
C ALA A 278 10.42 8.43 -6.66
N MET A 279 10.89 7.28 -7.11
CA MET A 279 12.33 7.02 -7.19
C MET A 279 13.03 7.97 -8.17
N LYS A 280 12.41 8.25 -9.33
CA LYS A 280 12.97 9.18 -10.31
C LYS A 280 12.98 10.61 -9.79
N VAL A 281 11.85 11.11 -9.31
CA VAL A 281 11.67 12.49 -8.86
C VAL A 281 12.56 12.80 -7.67
N THR A 282 12.68 11.90 -6.69
CA THR A 282 13.59 12.10 -5.55
C THR A 282 15.05 12.10 -5.97
N THR A 283 15.45 11.29 -6.95
CA THR A 283 16.80 11.30 -7.53
C THR A 283 17.08 12.62 -8.27
N ASP A 284 16.12 13.08 -9.06
CA ASP A 284 16.22 14.34 -9.79
C ASP A 284 16.28 15.54 -8.83
N ALA A 285 15.54 15.50 -7.71
CA ALA A 285 15.60 16.53 -6.67
C ALA A 285 17.00 16.63 -6.04
N VAL A 286 17.64 15.50 -5.73
CA VAL A 286 19.05 15.50 -5.27
C VAL A 286 19.95 16.14 -6.32
N GLN A 287 19.73 15.83 -7.61
CA GLN A 287 20.51 16.41 -8.70
C GLN A 287 20.29 17.92 -8.85
N VAL A 288 19.05 18.41 -8.69
CA VAL A 288 18.72 19.85 -8.73
C VAL A 288 19.44 20.63 -7.63
N LEU A 289 19.50 20.08 -6.41
CA LEU A 289 20.20 20.68 -5.30
C LEU A 289 21.73 20.54 -5.41
N GLY A 290 22.24 19.62 -6.25
CA GLY A 290 23.65 19.37 -6.43
C GLY A 290 24.33 18.90 -5.14
N GLY A 291 25.48 19.48 -4.78
CA GLY A 291 26.18 19.10 -3.54
C GLY A 291 25.34 19.25 -2.27
N TYR A 292 24.45 20.21 -2.22
CA TYR A 292 23.52 20.40 -1.10
C TYR A 292 22.44 19.31 -1.03
N GLY A 293 22.07 18.70 -2.15
CA GLY A 293 21.15 17.56 -2.17
C GLY A 293 21.75 16.28 -1.63
N TYR A 294 23.08 16.20 -1.52
CA TYR A 294 23.80 15.01 -1.05
C TYR A 294 24.07 15.01 0.46
N VAL A 295 23.81 16.13 1.16
CA VAL A 295 24.00 16.25 2.60
C VAL A 295 22.67 16.17 3.36
N GLU A 296 22.70 15.64 4.57
CA GLU A 296 21.49 15.34 5.37
C GLU A 296 20.68 16.59 5.74
N ASP A 297 21.33 17.76 5.85
CA ASP A 297 20.71 19.03 6.29
C ASP A 297 19.57 19.51 5.37
N TYR A 298 19.54 19.10 4.10
CA TYR A 298 18.51 19.49 3.12
C TYR A 298 17.38 18.46 2.96
N GLY A 299 17.52 17.27 3.52
CA GLY A 299 16.49 16.25 3.63
C GLY A 299 16.06 15.55 2.32
N VAL A 300 16.42 16.04 1.12
CA VAL A 300 16.03 15.40 -0.15
C VAL A 300 16.71 14.06 -0.35
N GLU A 301 17.93 13.86 0.18
CA GLU A 301 18.63 12.59 0.18
C GLU A 301 17.84 11.53 0.97
N ARG A 302 17.18 11.92 2.08
CA ARG A 302 16.31 11.03 2.87
C ARG A 302 15.12 10.59 2.05
N LEU A 303 14.46 11.51 1.33
CA LEU A 303 13.33 11.20 0.45
C LEU A 303 13.72 10.15 -0.59
N MET A 304 14.91 10.27 -1.20
CA MET A 304 15.44 9.30 -2.16
C MET A 304 15.68 7.93 -1.54
N ARG A 305 16.31 7.85 -0.36
CA ARG A 305 16.54 6.59 0.34
C ARG A 305 15.23 5.92 0.76
N GLU A 306 14.25 6.71 1.20
CA GLU A 306 12.94 6.22 1.62
C GLU A 306 12.08 5.79 0.42
N ALA A 307 12.12 6.50 -0.71
CA ALA A 307 11.36 6.16 -1.91
C ALA A 307 11.66 4.74 -2.43
N LYS A 308 12.89 4.25 -2.23
CA LYS A 308 13.30 2.93 -2.75
C LYS A 308 12.44 1.78 -2.24
N VAL A 309 12.00 1.81 -0.99
CA VAL A 309 11.20 0.72 -0.42
C VAL A 309 9.84 0.58 -1.11
N LEU A 310 9.28 1.69 -1.63
CA LEU A 310 7.97 1.71 -2.28
C LEU A 310 7.92 0.90 -3.59
N GLN A 311 9.07 0.65 -4.22
CA GLN A 311 9.18 -0.26 -5.37
C GLN A 311 9.16 -1.75 -4.96
N ILE A 312 9.34 -2.05 -3.67
CA ILE A 312 9.56 -3.41 -3.14
C ILE A 312 8.34 -3.91 -2.36
N VAL A 313 7.81 -3.10 -1.45
CA VAL A 313 6.73 -3.51 -0.53
C VAL A 313 5.39 -3.75 -1.23
N GLU A 314 4.52 -4.53 -0.61
CA GLU A 314 3.17 -4.89 -1.07
C GLU A 314 3.13 -5.46 -2.50
N GLY A 315 4.15 -6.26 -2.80
CA GLY A 315 4.42 -6.81 -4.12
C GLY A 315 5.34 -5.89 -4.93
N THR A 316 6.51 -6.42 -5.28
CA THR A 316 7.51 -5.67 -6.05
C THR A 316 6.92 -5.14 -7.36
N ASN A 317 7.57 -4.14 -7.96
CA ASN A 317 7.14 -3.60 -9.25
C ASN A 317 7.16 -4.66 -10.36
N GLN A 318 7.97 -5.73 -10.23
CA GLN A 318 7.92 -6.90 -11.10
C GLN A 318 6.62 -7.69 -10.90
N ILE A 319 6.19 -7.87 -9.65
CA ILE A 319 4.89 -8.52 -9.35
C ILE A 319 3.72 -7.67 -9.87
N GLN A 320 3.78 -6.34 -9.77
CA GLN A 320 2.74 -5.48 -10.36
C GLN A 320 2.62 -5.72 -11.88
N ARG A 321 3.75 -5.83 -12.59
CA ARG A 321 3.77 -6.16 -14.03
C ARG A 321 3.14 -7.53 -14.31
N VAL A 322 3.38 -8.53 -13.47
CA VAL A 322 2.73 -9.85 -13.58
C VAL A 322 1.20 -9.74 -13.39
N VAL A 323 0.74 -8.98 -12.39
CA VAL A 323 -0.70 -8.77 -12.15
C VAL A 323 -1.35 -8.09 -13.34
N ILE A 324 -0.75 -7.01 -13.85
CA ILE A 324 -1.25 -6.27 -15.01
C ILE A 324 -1.32 -7.18 -16.25
N SER A 325 -0.23 -7.90 -16.57
CA SER A 325 -0.18 -8.76 -17.76
C SER A 325 -1.22 -9.88 -17.73
N ARG A 326 -1.44 -10.50 -16.55
CA ARG A 326 -2.48 -11.53 -16.38
C ARG A 326 -3.89 -10.97 -16.60
N SER A 327 -4.15 -9.74 -16.15
CA SER A 327 -5.45 -9.07 -16.36
C SER A 327 -5.69 -8.79 -17.85
N LEU A 328 -4.66 -8.35 -18.59
CA LEU A 328 -4.75 -8.14 -20.04
C LEU A 328 -5.06 -9.44 -20.78
N SER A 329 -4.38 -10.53 -20.44
CA SER A 329 -4.63 -11.84 -21.05
C SER A 329 -6.05 -12.37 -20.76
N ALA A 330 -6.60 -12.12 -19.58
CA ALA A 330 -7.95 -12.54 -19.20
C ALA A 330 -9.05 -11.77 -19.98
N VAL A 331 -8.81 -10.50 -20.33
CA VAL A 331 -9.71 -9.71 -21.17
C VAL A 331 -9.72 -10.27 -22.60
N SER A 332 -8.55 -10.54 -23.17
CA SER A 332 -8.44 -11.13 -24.51
C SER A 332 -9.10 -12.50 -24.63
N ALA A 333 -9.01 -13.33 -23.59
CA ALA A 333 -9.62 -14.67 -23.59
C ALA A 333 -11.17 -14.67 -23.49
N ARG A 334 -11.77 -13.58 -23.02
CA ARG A 334 -13.23 -13.44 -22.89
C ARG A 334 -13.93 -12.95 -24.14
N GLY A 335 -13.20 -12.63 -25.24
CA GLY A 335 -13.75 -12.28 -26.55
C GLY A 335 -14.83 -11.16 -26.52
N GLY A 336 -14.69 -10.21 -25.63
CA GLY A 336 -15.66 -9.14 -25.47
C GLY A 336 -15.15 -7.84 -26.11
N ASP A 337 -15.97 -7.25 -26.98
CA ASP A 337 -15.83 -5.88 -27.40
C ASP A 337 -15.64 -4.95 -26.18
N PRO A 338 -14.83 -3.90 -26.31
CA PRO A 338 -14.74 -2.91 -25.23
C PRO A 338 -16.15 -2.36 -24.95
N PRO A 339 -16.52 -2.13 -23.67
CA PRO A 339 -17.83 -1.56 -23.36
C PRO A 339 -18.00 -0.27 -24.15
N GLU A 340 -19.10 -0.18 -24.89
CA GLU A 340 -19.47 1.04 -25.59
C GLU A 340 -19.39 2.23 -24.61
N PRO A 341 -18.81 3.35 -25.05
CA PRO A 341 -18.85 4.56 -24.24
C PRO A 341 -20.30 4.91 -23.96
N PRO A 342 -20.64 5.36 -22.73
CA PRO A 342 -22.02 5.70 -22.40
C PRO A 342 -22.56 6.67 -23.46
N ALA A 343 -23.69 6.34 -24.01
CA ALA A 343 -24.35 7.15 -25.02
C ALA A 343 -24.43 8.60 -24.53
N ARG A 344 -23.86 9.53 -25.27
CA ARG A 344 -24.01 10.95 -25.00
C ARG A 344 -25.50 11.22 -24.99
N SER A 345 -26.07 11.57 -23.83
CA SER A 345 -27.43 12.05 -23.75
C SER A 345 -27.57 13.23 -24.73
N ALA A 346 -28.34 13.05 -25.79
CA ALA A 346 -28.69 14.10 -26.70
C ALA A 346 -29.48 15.13 -25.90
N ARG A 347 -28.80 16.13 -25.37
CA ARG A 347 -29.47 17.41 -25.05
C ARG A 347 -29.52 18.18 -26.35
N GLY A 348 -30.63 18.01 -27.03
CA GLY A 348 -31.04 18.86 -28.13
C GLY A 348 -31.21 20.29 -27.62
N GLY A 349 -30.51 21.17 -28.22
CA GLY A 349 -30.65 22.60 -28.13
C GLY A 349 -29.91 23.15 -29.33
N ASP A 350 -30.68 23.39 -30.43
CA ASP A 350 -30.17 24.15 -31.55
C ASP A 350 -29.70 25.53 -31.09
N PRO A 351 -28.56 26.03 -31.62
CA PRO A 351 -28.14 27.40 -31.34
C PRO A 351 -29.11 28.40 -32.04
N PRO A 352 -29.38 29.57 -31.42
CA PRO A 352 -30.23 30.57 -32.01
C PRO A 352 -29.59 31.14 -33.28
N GLU A 353 -30.43 31.32 -34.34
CA GLU A 353 -30.05 31.98 -35.59
C GLU A 353 -29.52 33.41 -35.35
N PRO A 354 -28.50 33.84 -36.10
CA PRO A 354 -28.03 35.23 -36.03
C PRO A 354 -29.04 36.19 -36.65
N PRO A 355 -29.18 37.43 -36.14
CA PRO A 355 -30.14 38.42 -36.67
C PRO A 355 -29.78 38.84 -38.08
N ALA A 356 -30.79 38.88 -38.91
CA ALA A 356 -30.73 39.38 -40.29
C ALA A 356 -30.35 40.87 -40.28
N ARG A 357 -29.53 41.27 -41.25
CA ARG A 357 -29.30 42.67 -41.59
C ARG A 357 -30.41 43.22 -42.41
#